data_a80fbca1732ae62aa014defab9114f4e
#
_entry.id   a80fbca1732ae62aa014defab9114f4e
#
_cell.length_a   1.000
_cell.length_b   1.000
_cell.length_c   1.000
_cell.angle_alpha   90.00
_cell.angle_beta   90.00
_cell.angle_gamma   90.00
#
_symmetry.space_group_name_H-M   'P 1'
#
loop_
_entity.id
_entity.type
_entity.pdbx_description
1 polymer ?
#
loop_
_entity_poly.entity_id
_entity_poly.type
_entity_poly.pdbx_seq_one_letter_code
_entity_poly.pdbx_strand_id
1 'polypeptide(L)'
;CRPKDQGGLGIENLEVKNKCLLSKWLYKLSRETEATWAQILLNKYLHSKTLSQVTVRLTDSPFWKGLMRVKSLFFNRTKVVIGKGTSTRFWEDTWLGDTPLAVQYPSLYRIVQRRDATVRTVCQSTPLNISFRRVLAGNRWEVWLHLVRRLMEVQLSQRRDQLCWKLTTNGVFTVKCMYMDVINSSSIPKSKHVWQVKVPLRVKVFMWFVHKQVILTKNNLIKRN
;
A
#
# COMPACT_ATOMS: atom_id res chain seq x y z
N CYS A 1 16.55 -11.06 -9.29
CA CYS A 1 16.54 -11.99 -8.16
C CYS A 1 15.10 -12.49 -7.94
N ARG A 2 14.85 -13.79 -8.16
CA ARG A 2 13.57 -14.46 -7.95
C ARG A 2 13.79 -15.80 -7.24
N PRO A 3 12.79 -16.37 -6.58
CA PRO A 3 12.83 -17.74 -6.07
C PRO A 3 13.11 -18.75 -7.19
N LYS A 4 13.71 -19.88 -6.84
CA LYS A 4 14.07 -20.94 -7.82
C LYS A 4 12.85 -21.53 -8.51
N ASP A 5 11.74 -21.68 -7.77
CA ASP A 5 10.44 -22.12 -8.30
C ASP A 5 9.83 -21.17 -9.35
N GLN A 6 10.35 -19.94 -9.41
CA GLN A 6 9.97 -18.92 -10.40
C GLN A 6 11.06 -18.67 -11.45
N GLY A 7 12.06 -19.56 -11.55
CA GLY A 7 13.15 -19.47 -12.52
C GLY A 7 14.28 -18.51 -12.15
N GLY A 8 14.39 -18.10 -10.87
CA GLY A 8 15.47 -17.26 -10.35
C GLY A 8 16.57 -18.06 -9.64
N LEU A 9 17.64 -17.39 -9.23
CA LEU A 9 18.74 -17.98 -8.46
C LEU A 9 18.40 -18.24 -6.97
N GLY A 10 17.25 -17.77 -6.50
CA GLY A 10 16.88 -17.83 -5.08
C GLY A 10 17.55 -16.75 -4.22
N ILE A 11 18.27 -15.80 -4.83
CA ILE A 11 18.86 -14.66 -4.13
C ILE A 11 17.79 -13.57 -3.97
N GLU A 12 17.64 -13.03 -2.76
CA GLU A 12 16.70 -11.94 -2.52
C GLU A 12 17.15 -10.64 -3.22
N ASN A 13 16.18 -9.88 -3.73
CA ASN A 13 16.43 -8.54 -4.23
C ASN A 13 16.48 -7.58 -3.03
N LEU A 14 17.66 -7.06 -2.73
CA LEU A 14 17.90 -6.20 -1.57
C LEU A 14 17.09 -4.90 -1.62
N GLU A 15 16.89 -4.33 -2.80
CA GLU A 15 16.08 -3.12 -2.96
C GLU A 15 14.60 -3.39 -2.60
N VAL A 16 14.03 -4.48 -3.13
CA VAL A 16 12.66 -4.90 -2.80
C VAL A 16 12.56 -5.26 -1.32
N LYS A 17 13.56 -5.97 -0.79
CA LYS A 17 13.61 -6.33 0.64
C LYS A 17 13.60 -5.10 1.53
N ASN A 18 14.40 -4.09 1.20
CA ASN A 18 14.45 -2.83 1.93
C ASN A 18 13.09 -2.10 1.89
N LYS A 19 12.41 -2.04 0.73
CA LYS A 19 11.06 -1.49 0.61
C LYS A 19 10.07 -2.23 1.54
N CYS A 20 10.17 -3.54 1.62
CA CYS A 20 9.31 -4.35 2.51
C CYS A 20 9.62 -4.11 4.00
N LEU A 21 10.90 -3.93 4.37
CA LEU A 21 11.30 -3.60 5.74
C LEU A 21 10.84 -2.21 6.15
N LEU A 22 10.95 -1.21 5.28
CA LEU A 22 10.39 0.13 5.53
C LEU A 22 8.87 0.08 5.67
N SER A 23 8.19 -0.73 4.89
CA SER A 23 6.72 -0.93 5.00
C SER A 23 6.34 -1.59 6.33
N LYS A 24 7.18 -2.47 6.90
CA LYS A 24 7.00 -3.01 8.26
C LYS A 24 6.97 -1.89 9.31
N TRP A 25 7.82 -0.87 9.15
CA TRP A 25 7.83 0.28 10.07
C TRP A 25 6.56 1.14 9.93
N LEU A 26 6.03 1.34 8.70
CA LEU A 26 4.73 1.99 8.52
C LEU A 26 3.59 1.20 9.19
N TYR A 27 3.61 -0.14 9.06
CA TYR A 27 2.62 -1.00 9.71
C TYR A 27 2.69 -0.89 11.23
N LYS A 28 3.91 -0.95 11.81
CA LYS A 28 4.12 -0.77 13.26
C LYS A 28 3.65 0.61 13.70
N LEU A 29 4.04 1.67 13.00
CA LEU A 29 3.66 3.04 13.32
C LEU A 29 2.13 3.25 13.31
N SER A 30 1.42 2.51 12.47
CA SER A 30 -0.05 2.56 12.40
C SER A 30 -0.75 1.78 13.53
N ARG A 31 -0.06 0.84 14.19
CA ARG A 31 -0.65 -0.02 15.23
C ARG A 31 -0.13 0.27 16.63
N GLU A 32 1.15 0.52 16.75
CA GLU A 32 1.86 0.70 18.02
C GLU A 32 1.96 2.21 18.37
N THR A 33 0.86 2.95 18.26
CA THR A 33 0.82 4.41 18.45
C THR A 33 1.19 4.84 19.88
N GLU A 34 1.09 3.95 20.84
CA GLU A 34 1.38 4.23 22.27
C GLU A 34 2.86 4.00 22.61
N ALA A 35 3.64 3.35 21.74
CA ALA A 35 5.05 3.14 21.96
C ALA A 35 5.81 4.48 21.89
N THR A 36 6.76 4.70 22.79
CA THR A 36 7.54 5.95 22.89
C THR A 36 8.19 6.37 21.58
N TRP A 37 8.81 5.41 20.86
CA TRP A 37 9.41 5.67 19.56
C TRP A 37 8.39 6.13 18.52
N ALA A 38 7.17 5.55 18.53
CA ALA A 38 6.10 5.94 17.62
C ALA A 38 5.59 7.33 17.94
N GLN A 39 5.39 7.66 19.23
CA GLN A 39 4.96 9.00 19.66
C GLN A 39 5.97 10.09 19.24
N ILE A 40 7.27 9.83 19.36
CA ILE A 40 8.30 10.77 18.90
C ILE A 40 8.16 11.04 17.41
N LEU A 41 7.99 9.99 16.58
CA LEU A 41 7.82 10.15 15.14
C LEU A 41 6.49 10.82 14.79
N LEU A 42 5.39 10.42 15.43
CA LEU A 42 4.07 11.00 15.20
C LEU A 42 4.06 12.49 15.54
N ASN A 43 4.60 12.89 16.71
CA ASN A 43 4.67 14.27 17.13
C ASN A 43 5.57 15.12 16.21
N LYS A 44 6.72 14.56 15.78
CA LYS A 44 7.66 15.27 14.91
C LYS A 44 7.14 15.50 13.50
N TYR A 45 6.45 14.52 12.91
CA TYR A 45 6.15 14.52 11.49
C TYR A 45 4.67 14.65 11.14
N LEU A 46 3.76 14.18 12.00
CA LEU A 46 2.32 14.19 11.70
C LEU A 46 1.62 15.45 12.21
N HIS A 47 1.94 15.90 13.42
CA HIS A 47 1.17 16.93 14.12
C HIS A 47 -0.35 16.58 14.11
N SER A 48 -1.14 17.30 13.33
CA SER A 48 -2.59 17.06 13.16
C SER A 48 -2.97 16.22 11.93
N LYS A 49 -1.97 15.76 11.14
CA LYS A 49 -2.20 15.01 9.90
C LYS A 49 -2.18 13.50 10.14
N THR A 50 -2.84 12.75 9.27
CA THR A 50 -2.72 11.29 9.23
C THR A 50 -1.50 10.87 8.40
N LEU A 51 -1.06 9.62 8.54
CA LEU A 51 0.03 9.07 7.72
C LEU A 51 -0.24 9.16 6.22
N SER A 52 -1.51 9.05 5.81
CA SER A 52 -1.93 9.18 4.40
C SER A 52 -1.70 10.58 3.84
N GLN A 53 -1.83 11.62 4.67
CA GLN A 53 -1.75 13.03 4.25
C GLN A 53 -0.35 13.63 4.28
N VAL A 54 0.57 13.05 5.05
CA VAL A 54 1.92 13.62 5.21
C VAL A 54 2.71 13.52 3.91
N THR A 55 3.37 14.60 3.55
CA THR A 55 4.29 14.72 2.41
C THR A 55 5.72 14.90 2.90
N VAL A 56 6.68 14.55 2.06
CA VAL A 56 8.12 14.72 2.35
C VAL A 56 8.51 16.19 2.33
N ARG A 57 9.33 16.61 3.31
CA ARG A 57 10.00 17.91 3.35
C ARG A 57 11.51 17.73 3.12
N LEU A 58 12.19 18.76 2.65
CA LEU A 58 13.65 18.71 2.42
C LEU A 58 14.42 18.43 3.71
N THR A 59 13.96 18.97 4.83
CA THR A 59 14.56 18.85 6.17
C THR A 59 14.29 17.51 6.87
N ASP A 60 13.43 16.65 6.27
CA ASP A 60 13.10 15.36 6.89
C ASP A 60 14.30 14.41 6.91
N SER A 61 14.37 13.57 7.95
CA SER A 61 15.43 12.57 8.09
C SER A 61 15.42 11.56 6.93
N PRO A 62 16.58 10.95 6.58
CA PRO A 62 16.65 9.91 5.56
C PRO A 62 15.70 8.73 5.82
N PHE A 63 15.52 8.35 7.09
CA PHE A 63 14.60 7.30 7.49
C PHE A 63 13.14 7.66 7.14
N TRP A 64 12.69 8.88 7.52
CA TRP A 64 11.34 9.35 7.22
C TRP A 64 11.10 9.47 5.71
N LYS A 65 12.08 10.01 4.98
CA LYS A 65 12.04 10.04 3.51
C LYS A 65 11.90 8.63 2.92
N GLY A 66 12.60 7.65 3.49
CA GLY A 66 12.48 6.24 3.11
C GLY A 66 11.07 5.68 3.33
N LEU A 67 10.46 5.95 4.50
CA LEU A 67 9.08 5.56 4.79
C LEU A 67 8.08 6.17 3.79
N MET A 68 8.25 7.44 3.46
CA MET A 68 7.36 8.14 2.54
C MET A 68 7.49 7.64 1.09
N ARG A 69 8.67 7.19 0.66
CA ARG A 69 8.85 6.54 -0.66
C ARG A 69 8.05 5.25 -0.82
N VAL A 70 7.89 4.49 0.25
CA VAL A 70 7.13 3.23 0.22
C VAL A 70 5.67 3.38 0.64
N LYS A 71 5.24 4.59 0.98
CA LYS A 71 3.91 4.90 1.49
C LYS A 71 2.78 4.43 0.55
N SER A 72 2.83 4.81 -0.72
CA SER A 72 1.83 4.39 -1.72
C SER A 72 1.80 2.88 -1.91
N LEU A 73 2.99 2.26 -2.00
CA LEU A 73 3.13 0.82 -2.11
C LEU A 73 2.48 0.08 -0.93
N PHE A 74 2.59 0.64 0.28
CA PHE A 74 2.02 0.09 1.50
C PHE A 74 0.49 0.30 1.55
N PHE A 75 -0.01 1.54 1.38
CA PHE A 75 -1.43 1.85 1.53
C PHE A 75 -2.31 1.19 0.45
N ASN A 76 -1.81 0.97 -0.76
CA ASN A 76 -2.53 0.21 -1.78
C ASN A 76 -2.82 -1.24 -1.37
N ARG A 77 -2.09 -1.78 -0.39
CA ARG A 77 -2.21 -3.15 0.14
C ARG A 77 -2.85 -3.23 1.51
N THR A 78 -3.35 -2.12 2.01
CA THR A 78 -4.03 -2.03 3.31
C THR A 78 -5.47 -1.60 3.15
N LYS A 79 -6.30 -1.95 4.13
CA LYS A 79 -7.65 -1.42 4.33
C LYS A 79 -7.84 -1.08 5.79
N VAL A 80 -8.70 -0.13 6.08
CA VAL A 80 -9.07 0.20 7.44
C VAL A 80 -10.39 -0.49 7.78
N VAL A 81 -10.39 -1.26 8.84
CA VAL A 81 -11.62 -1.77 9.46
C VAL A 81 -12.08 -0.71 10.45
N ILE A 82 -13.23 -0.13 10.16
CA ILE A 82 -13.78 0.97 10.95
C ILE A 82 -14.26 0.47 12.31
N GLY A 83 -13.86 1.21 13.33
CA GLY A 83 -14.41 1.11 14.66
C GLY A 83 -15.19 2.40 15.00
N LYS A 84 -14.55 3.30 15.76
CA LYS A 84 -15.13 4.63 16.09
C LYS A 84 -15.14 5.59 14.91
N GLY A 85 -14.33 5.37 13.89
CA GLY A 85 -14.17 6.26 12.73
C GLY A 85 -13.47 7.59 13.05
N THR A 86 -12.81 7.71 14.20
CA THR A 86 -12.17 8.97 14.63
C THR A 86 -10.82 9.22 13.99
N SER A 87 -10.07 8.15 13.69
CA SER A 87 -8.73 8.22 13.11
C SER A 87 -8.70 7.99 11.60
N THR A 88 -9.81 7.62 11.00
CA THR A 88 -9.93 7.31 9.57
C THR A 88 -10.53 8.48 8.81
N ARG A 89 -9.83 8.91 7.75
CA ARG A 89 -10.31 9.95 6.84
C ARG A 89 -11.38 9.39 5.91
N PHE A 90 -12.49 10.12 5.79
CA PHE A 90 -13.65 9.68 5.01
C PHE A 90 -13.30 9.49 3.52
N TRP A 91 -12.61 10.44 2.91
CA TRP A 91 -12.33 10.43 1.48
C TRP A 91 -11.02 9.75 1.09
N GLU A 92 -9.99 9.87 1.93
CA GLU A 92 -8.60 9.58 1.54
C GLU A 92 -8.13 8.18 1.96
N ASP A 93 -8.71 7.62 3.03
CA ASP A 93 -8.35 6.28 3.50
C ASP A 93 -9.21 5.20 2.82
N THR A 94 -8.64 4.00 2.67
CA THR A 94 -9.36 2.84 2.11
C THR A 94 -10.10 2.13 3.24
N TRP A 95 -11.38 2.41 3.41
CA TRP A 95 -12.21 1.82 4.45
C TRP A 95 -13.54 1.26 3.92
N LEU A 96 -14.08 1.80 2.82
CA LEU A 96 -15.31 1.34 2.19
C LEU A 96 -15.01 0.86 0.76
N GLY A 97 -14.74 -0.44 0.61
CA GLY A 97 -14.32 -1.06 -0.64
C GLY A 97 -12.81 -1.20 -0.76
N ASP A 98 -12.31 -1.34 -1.99
CA ASP A 98 -10.89 -1.66 -2.27
C ASP A 98 -10.00 -0.46 -2.51
N THR A 99 -10.59 0.70 -2.78
CA THR A 99 -9.89 1.97 -3.03
C THR A 99 -10.50 3.10 -2.19
N PRO A 100 -9.76 4.20 -1.95
CA PRO A 100 -10.29 5.38 -1.25
C PRO A 100 -11.54 5.95 -1.94
N LEU A 101 -12.48 6.49 -1.18
CA LEU A 101 -13.69 7.11 -1.72
C LEU A 101 -13.39 8.27 -2.69
N ALA A 102 -12.29 8.99 -2.49
CA ALA A 102 -11.81 10.03 -3.40
C ALA A 102 -11.56 9.49 -4.82
N VAL A 103 -11.11 8.22 -4.94
CA VAL A 103 -10.87 7.54 -6.22
C VAL A 103 -12.15 6.93 -6.78
N GLN A 104 -13.02 6.37 -5.91
CA GLN A 104 -14.30 5.78 -6.32
C GLN A 104 -15.30 6.86 -6.80
N TYR A 105 -15.28 8.06 -6.18
CA TYR A 105 -16.23 9.17 -6.43
C TYR A 105 -15.51 10.49 -6.74
N PRO A 106 -14.70 10.57 -7.80
CA PRO A 106 -13.87 11.74 -8.08
C PRO A 106 -14.69 13.01 -8.36
N SER A 107 -15.91 12.86 -8.91
CA SER A 107 -16.82 13.98 -9.18
C SER A 107 -17.31 14.67 -7.89
N LEU A 108 -17.54 13.91 -6.82
CA LEU A 108 -17.91 14.42 -5.50
C LEU A 108 -16.70 14.97 -4.74
N TYR A 109 -15.58 14.25 -4.77
CA TYR A 109 -14.35 14.66 -4.08
C TYR A 109 -13.82 16.01 -4.56
N ARG A 110 -13.99 16.34 -5.85
CA ARG A 110 -13.59 17.65 -6.41
C ARG A 110 -14.37 18.82 -5.83
N ILE A 111 -15.63 18.62 -5.44
CA ILE A 111 -16.54 19.69 -4.99
C ILE A 111 -16.80 19.68 -3.48
N VAL A 112 -16.32 18.67 -2.74
CA VAL A 112 -16.47 18.62 -1.29
C VAL A 112 -15.72 19.78 -0.63
N GLN A 113 -16.30 20.40 0.40
CA GLN A 113 -15.68 21.49 1.15
C GLN A 113 -14.60 20.99 2.09
N ARG A 114 -14.92 19.97 2.90
CA ARG A 114 -14.02 19.41 3.93
C ARG A 114 -13.50 18.05 3.49
N ARG A 115 -12.30 18.03 2.92
CA ARG A 115 -11.61 16.79 2.50
C ARG A 115 -11.02 16.02 3.68
N ASP A 116 -10.71 16.72 4.75
CA ASP A 116 -10.07 16.21 5.96
C ASP A 116 -11.06 15.61 6.97
N ALA A 117 -12.37 15.60 6.68
CA ALA A 117 -13.38 15.03 7.55
C ALA A 117 -13.11 13.56 7.88
N THR A 118 -13.33 13.16 9.15
CA THR A 118 -13.23 11.77 9.58
C THR A 118 -14.53 11.02 9.30
N VAL A 119 -14.47 9.69 9.23
CA VAL A 119 -15.66 8.84 9.07
C VAL A 119 -16.68 9.13 10.17
N ARG A 120 -16.22 9.27 11.41
CA ARG A 120 -17.11 9.61 12.54
C ARG A 120 -17.83 10.94 12.31
N THR A 121 -17.09 11.98 11.95
CA THR A 121 -17.68 13.32 11.76
C THR A 121 -18.75 13.33 10.68
N VAL A 122 -18.58 12.51 9.64
CA VAL A 122 -19.52 12.40 8.53
C VAL A 122 -20.74 11.55 8.89
N CYS A 123 -20.52 10.38 9.49
CA CYS A 123 -21.57 9.36 9.71
C CYS A 123 -22.30 9.51 11.06
N GLN A 124 -21.88 10.44 11.93
CA GLN A 124 -22.46 10.57 13.28
C GLN A 124 -23.82 11.31 13.27
N SER A 125 -24.12 12.08 12.23
CA SER A 125 -25.34 12.86 12.11
C SER A 125 -26.22 12.39 10.96
N THR A 126 -27.53 12.51 11.15
CA THR A 126 -28.52 12.32 10.09
C THR A 126 -29.24 13.67 9.91
N PRO A 127 -29.12 14.34 8.76
CA PRO A 127 -28.41 13.93 7.54
C PRO A 127 -26.88 13.92 7.70
N LEU A 128 -26.18 13.19 6.79
CA LEU A 128 -24.73 13.08 6.78
C LEU A 128 -24.06 14.46 6.76
N ASN A 129 -23.08 14.68 7.61
CA ASN A 129 -22.37 15.95 7.72
C ASN A 129 -21.34 16.13 6.58
N ILE A 130 -21.83 16.23 5.36
CA ILE A 130 -21.03 16.53 4.16
C ILE A 130 -21.58 17.76 3.49
N SER A 131 -20.72 18.75 3.28
CA SER A 131 -21.05 19.96 2.55
C SER A 131 -20.28 20.03 1.23
N PHE A 132 -20.97 20.47 0.18
CA PHE A 132 -20.42 20.64 -1.15
C PHE A 132 -20.36 22.11 -1.52
N ARG A 133 -19.35 22.51 -2.31
CA ARG A 133 -19.18 23.90 -2.79
C ARG A 133 -20.18 24.28 -3.87
N ARG A 134 -20.84 23.28 -4.46
CA ARG A 134 -21.82 23.46 -5.56
C ARG A 134 -23.00 22.55 -5.30
N VAL A 135 -24.17 22.95 -5.77
CA VAL A 135 -25.38 22.14 -5.74
C VAL A 135 -25.17 20.84 -6.52
N LEU A 136 -25.66 19.75 -5.97
CA LEU A 136 -25.64 18.44 -6.64
C LEU A 136 -26.82 18.40 -7.62
N ALA A 137 -26.52 18.29 -8.92
CA ALA A 137 -27.53 18.18 -9.97
C ALA A 137 -27.13 17.09 -10.99
N GLY A 138 -28.13 16.50 -11.64
CA GLY A 138 -27.96 15.47 -12.66
C GLY A 138 -27.14 14.26 -12.18
N ASN A 139 -26.19 13.81 -12.97
CA ASN A 139 -25.36 12.63 -12.66
C ASN A 139 -24.65 12.69 -11.29
N ARG A 140 -24.29 13.90 -10.80
CA ARG A 140 -23.66 14.01 -9.46
C ARG A 140 -24.61 13.66 -8.33
N TRP A 141 -25.90 13.93 -8.50
CA TRP A 141 -26.93 13.54 -7.55
C TRP A 141 -27.10 12.02 -7.49
N GLU A 142 -27.09 11.33 -8.62
CA GLU A 142 -27.16 9.87 -8.68
C GLU A 142 -25.95 9.23 -8.02
N VAL A 143 -24.75 9.74 -8.33
CA VAL A 143 -23.49 9.30 -7.72
C VAL A 143 -23.49 9.51 -6.20
N TRP A 144 -24.09 10.61 -5.72
CA TRP A 144 -24.27 10.87 -4.30
C TRP A 144 -25.24 9.88 -3.66
N LEU A 145 -26.39 9.62 -4.26
CA LEU A 145 -27.37 8.64 -3.77
C LEU A 145 -26.76 7.24 -3.69
N HIS A 146 -25.94 6.87 -4.68
CA HIS A 146 -25.20 5.59 -4.65
C HIS A 146 -24.25 5.53 -3.45
N LEU A 147 -23.51 6.59 -3.17
CA LEU A 147 -22.62 6.65 -1.99
C LEU A 147 -23.44 6.57 -0.69
N VAL A 148 -24.53 7.34 -0.58
CA VAL A 148 -25.40 7.35 0.62
C VAL A 148 -25.94 5.95 0.92
N ARG A 149 -26.45 5.22 -0.09
CA ARG A 149 -26.93 3.85 0.10
C ARG A 149 -25.87 2.93 0.73
N ARG A 150 -24.64 3.02 0.25
CA ARG A 150 -23.51 2.24 0.81
C ARG A 150 -23.16 2.66 2.24
N LEU A 151 -23.32 3.95 2.56
CA LEU A 151 -23.05 4.48 3.90
C LEU A 151 -24.12 4.07 4.92
N MET A 152 -25.37 3.90 4.49
CA MET A 152 -26.45 3.42 5.35
C MET A 152 -26.21 2.01 5.91
N GLU A 153 -25.39 1.20 5.24
CA GLU A 153 -25.02 -0.13 5.70
C GLU A 153 -23.87 -0.11 6.73
N VAL A 154 -23.21 1.04 6.92
CA VAL A 154 -22.06 1.18 7.79
C VAL A 154 -22.49 1.41 9.24
N GLN A 155 -22.12 0.50 10.11
CA GLN A 155 -22.32 0.64 11.56
C GLN A 155 -21.00 0.97 12.25
N LEU A 156 -20.96 2.10 12.94
CA LEU A 156 -19.81 2.47 13.77
C LEU A 156 -19.86 1.69 15.09
N SER A 157 -18.71 1.23 15.55
CA SER A 157 -18.58 0.52 16.83
C SER A 157 -17.75 1.34 17.82
N GLN A 158 -17.70 0.89 19.09
CA GLN A 158 -16.86 1.55 20.11
C GLN A 158 -15.38 1.13 20.06
N ARG A 159 -15.01 0.21 19.15
CA ARG A 159 -13.63 -0.24 18.99
C ARG A 159 -12.78 0.83 18.28
N ARG A 160 -11.47 0.77 18.43
CA ARG A 160 -10.55 1.62 17.64
C ARG A 160 -10.53 1.16 16.18
N ASP A 161 -10.34 2.11 15.25
CA ASP A 161 -10.10 1.81 13.85
C ASP A 161 -8.83 0.97 13.71
N GLN A 162 -8.86 -0.07 12.89
CA GLN A 162 -7.73 -0.98 12.74
C GLN A 162 -7.27 -1.06 11.27
N LEU A 163 -5.95 -0.89 11.06
CA LEU A 163 -5.35 -1.12 9.76
C LEU A 163 -5.14 -2.63 9.56
N CYS A 164 -5.75 -3.16 8.51
CA CYS A 164 -5.64 -4.57 8.12
C CYS A 164 -4.85 -4.71 6.82
N TRP A 165 -4.02 -5.76 6.77
CA TRP A 165 -3.27 -6.12 5.58
C TRP A 165 -4.12 -6.96 4.63
N LYS A 166 -4.29 -6.52 3.36
CA LYS A 166 -5.17 -7.18 2.39
C LYS A 166 -4.65 -8.54 1.89
N LEU A 167 -3.32 -8.73 1.90
CA LEU A 167 -2.68 -9.88 1.28
C LEU A 167 -2.65 -11.14 2.15
N THR A 168 -3.15 -11.05 3.38
CA THR A 168 -3.25 -12.20 4.30
C THR A 168 -4.67 -12.32 4.85
N THR A 169 -5.13 -13.53 5.06
CA THR A 169 -6.47 -13.82 5.60
C THR A 169 -6.66 -13.31 7.03
N ASN A 170 -5.58 -13.35 7.83
CA ASN A 170 -5.59 -12.84 9.21
C ASN A 170 -5.39 -11.33 9.34
N GLY A 171 -5.24 -10.61 8.22
CA GLY A 171 -5.03 -9.16 8.20
C GLY A 171 -3.69 -8.67 8.79
N VAL A 172 -2.74 -9.59 9.05
CA VAL A 172 -1.44 -9.26 9.66
C VAL A 172 -0.37 -9.11 8.58
N PHE A 173 0.41 -8.02 8.66
CA PHE A 173 1.52 -7.78 7.76
C PHE A 173 2.68 -8.73 8.01
N THR A 174 3.24 -9.28 6.95
CA THR A 174 4.54 -9.97 6.98
C THR A 174 5.42 -9.48 5.82
N VAL A 175 6.72 -9.32 6.11
CA VAL A 175 7.72 -8.91 5.11
C VAL A 175 7.76 -9.92 3.95
N LYS A 176 7.63 -11.23 4.26
CA LYS A 176 7.61 -12.30 3.26
C LYS A 176 6.42 -12.17 2.30
N CYS A 177 5.21 -11.95 2.83
CA CYS A 177 4.01 -11.80 2.01
C CYS A 177 4.13 -10.60 1.05
N MET A 178 4.55 -9.43 1.57
CA MET A 178 4.75 -8.24 0.76
C MET A 178 5.86 -8.43 -0.29
N TYR A 179 6.98 -9.06 0.09
CA TYR A 179 8.08 -9.33 -0.83
C TYR A 179 7.63 -10.22 -2.00
N MET A 180 6.91 -11.29 -1.71
CA MET A 180 6.37 -12.20 -2.73
C MET A 180 5.36 -11.50 -3.66
N ASP A 181 4.51 -10.64 -3.12
CA ASP A 181 3.55 -9.87 -3.91
C ASP A 181 4.27 -8.89 -4.86
N VAL A 182 5.23 -8.12 -4.35
CA VAL A 182 5.99 -7.16 -5.18
C VAL A 182 6.77 -7.87 -6.29
N ILE A 183 7.37 -9.04 -6.01
CA ILE A 183 8.10 -9.81 -7.02
C ILE A 183 7.16 -10.44 -8.04
N ASN A 184 6.00 -10.95 -7.61
CA ASN A 184 5.04 -11.59 -8.50
C ASN A 184 4.32 -10.60 -9.43
N SER A 185 4.19 -9.33 -9.02
CA SER A 185 3.59 -8.28 -9.85
C SER A 185 4.45 -7.90 -11.08
N SER A 186 5.73 -8.27 -11.11
CA SER A 186 6.60 -8.01 -12.26
C SER A 186 6.47 -9.13 -13.31
N SER A 187 6.08 -8.77 -14.54
CA SER A 187 5.80 -9.66 -15.69
C SER A 187 7.06 -10.18 -16.39
N ILE A 188 7.93 -10.91 -15.72
CA ILE A 188 9.09 -11.53 -16.35
C ILE A 188 8.81 -13.03 -16.56
N PRO A 189 9.17 -13.62 -17.73
CA PRO A 189 8.95 -15.04 -18.02
C PRO A 189 9.54 -15.95 -16.94
N LYS A 190 8.76 -16.93 -16.49
CA LYS A 190 9.15 -17.87 -15.44
C LYS A 190 9.85 -19.07 -16.05
N SER A 191 11.17 -19.07 -16.09
CA SER A 191 11.99 -20.19 -16.60
C SER A 191 12.23 -21.26 -15.53
N LYS A 192 11.19 -22.03 -15.19
CA LYS A 192 11.25 -23.05 -14.13
C LYS A 192 12.08 -24.28 -14.52
N HIS A 193 12.09 -24.66 -15.80
CA HIS A 193 12.65 -25.91 -16.30
C HIS A 193 14.13 -26.11 -15.95
N VAL A 194 14.95 -25.06 -15.96
CA VAL A 194 16.38 -25.15 -15.60
C VAL A 194 16.58 -25.74 -14.20
N TRP A 195 15.69 -25.44 -13.25
CA TRP A 195 15.79 -25.91 -11.86
C TRP A 195 15.23 -27.30 -11.63
N GLN A 196 14.39 -27.81 -12.56
CA GLN A 196 13.76 -29.12 -12.48
C GLN A 196 14.64 -30.26 -12.99
N VAL A 197 15.66 -29.97 -13.79
CA VAL A 197 16.58 -30.96 -14.35
C VAL A 197 17.40 -31.61 -13.21
N LYS A 198 17.57 -32.93 -13.25
CA LYS A 198 18.35 -33.71 -12.28
C LYS A 198 19.86 -33.65 -12.62
N VAL A 199 20.49 -32.49 -12.43
CA VAL A 199 21.94 -32.28 -12.61
C VAL A 199 22.50 -31.50 -11.40
N PRO A 200 23.84 -31.53 -11.17
CA PRO A 200 24.50 -30.80 -10.09
C PRO A 200 24.16 -29.31 -10.12
N LEU A 201 24.13 -28.67 -8.94
CA LEU A 201 23.72 -27.25 -8.78
C LEU A 201 24.57 -26.32 -9.67
N ARG A 202 25.90 -26.56 -9.74
CA ARG A 202 26.83 -25.73 -10.56
C ARG A 202 26.43 -25.76 -12.06
N VAL A 203 25.96 -26.92 -12.56
CA VAL A 203 25.47 -27.06 -13.94
C VAL A 203 24.17 -26.31 -14.13
N LYS A 204 23.21 -26.39 -13.19
CA LYS A 204 21.96 -25.60 -13.21
C LYS A 204 22.25 -24.10 -13.26
N VAL A 205 23.18 -23.63 -12.43
CA VAL A 205 23.58 -22.21 -12.39
C VAL A 205 24.17 -21.80 -13.75
N PHE A 206 25.05 -22.62 -14.33
CA PHE A 206 25.62 -22.36 -15.65
C PHE A 206 24.53 -22.30 -16.73
N MET A 207 23.63 -23.30 -16.79
CA MET A 207 22.49 -23.31 -17.71
C MET A 207 21.59 -22.08 -17.54
N TRP A 208 21.41 -21.62 -16.30
CA TRP A 208 20.65 -20.39 -16.02
C TRP A 208 21.36 -19.15 -16.59
N PHE A 209 22.70 -19.04 -16.47
CA PHE A 209 23.47 -17.96 -17.09
C PHE A 209 23.41 -18.01 -18.62
N VAL A 210 23.48 -19.21 -19.23
CA VAL A 210 23.30 -19.41 -20.68
C VAL A 210 21.92 -18.91 -21.09
N HIS A 211 20.87 -19.36 -20.41
CA HIS A 211 19.48 -18.97 -20.71
C HIS A 211 19.24 -17.45 -20.58
N LYS A 212 19.93 -16.80 -19.65
CA LYS A 212 19.87 -15.34 -19.47
C LYS A 212 20.79 -14.57 -20.41
N GLN A 213 21.58 -15.26 -21.24
CA GLN A 213 22.54 -14.63 -22.16
C GLN A 213 23.54 -13.68 -21.46
N VAL A 214 23.91 -13.96 -20.20
CA VAL A 214 24.86 -13.15 -19.44
C VAL A 214 26.28 -13.70 -19.43
N ILE A 215 26.51 -14.85 -20.07
CA ILE A 215 27.84 -15.42 -20.26
C ILE A 215 28.64 -14.51 -21.20
N LEU A 216 29.93 -14.33 -20.90
CA LEU A 216 30.87 -13.53 -21.71
C LEU A 216 31.19 -14.26 -23.03
N THR A 217 30.22 -14.35 -23.93
CA THR A 217 30.41 -14.77 -25.33
C THR A 217 30.92 -13.59 -26.15
N LYS A 218 31.56 -13.86 -27.31
CA LYS A 218 32.03 -12.81 -28.23
C LYS A 218 30.94 -11.78 -28.53
N ASN A 219 29.70 -12.23 -28.77
CA ASN A 219 28.57 -11.34 -29.05
C ASN A 219 28.16 -10.46 -27.84
N ASN A 220 28.31 -10.97 -26.61
CA ASN A 220 28.01 -10.19 -25.42
C ASN A 220 29.12 -9.20 -25.06
N LEU A 221 30.36 -9.51 -25.42
CA LEU A 221 31.48 -8.57 -25.28
C LEU A 221 31.37 -7.43 -26.26
N ILE A 222 30.99 -7.67 -27.52
CA ILE A 222 30.76 -6.62 -28.53
C ILE A 222 29.63 -5.67 -28.13
N LYS A 223 28.60 -6.13 -27.42
CA LYS A 223 27.49 -5.30 -26.95
C LYS A 223 27.83 -4.41 -25.74
N ARG A 224 28.96 -4.64 -25.07
CA ARG A 224 29.41 -3.92 -23.87
C ARG A 224 30.45 -2.85 -24.15
N ASN A 225 31.03 -2.86 -25.35
CA ASN A 225 31.83 -1.77 -25.90
C ASN A 225 30.94 -0.89 -26.80
#